data_c13333e0d62e67378ad32fd37d0e7e41
#
_entry.id   c13333e0d62e67378ad32fd37d0e7e41
#
_cell.length_a   1.000
_cell.length_b   1.000
_cell.length_c   1.000
_cell.angle_alpha   90.00
_cell.angle_beta   90.00
_cell.angle_gamma   90.00
#
_symmetry.space_group_name_H-M   'P 1'
#
loop_
_entity.id
_entity.type
_entity.pdbx_description
1 polymer ?
#
loop_
_entity_poly.entity_id
_entity_poly.type
_entity_poly.pdbx_seq_one_letter_code
_entity_poly.pdbx_strand_id
1 'polypeptide(L)'
;MISVEIYKKNGSYKEIKCSGHAMYDDYGKDIVCAAVSVTILNCFNSIEEFTDDFVSSSIDNGITRLELKDNISSDAELLINSMILGLNQIKSNYGKKYLKISVKEV
;
A
#
# COMPACT_ATOMS: atom_id res chain seq x y z
N MET A 1 -5.65 -11.15 -8.56
CA MET A 1 -5.87 -10.51 -7.26
C MET A 1 -4.69 -9.61 -6.92
N ILE A 2 -4.97 -8.42 -6.41
CA ILE A 2 -3.93 -7.53 -5.89
C ILE A 2 -3.56 -7.99 -4.48
N SER A 3 -2.26 -8.09 -4.20
CA SER A 3 -1.76 -8.36 -2.85
C SER A 3 -1.01 -7.14 -2.33
N VAL A 4 -1.43 -6.65 -1.17
CA VAL A 4 -0.73 -5.60 -0.43
C VAL A 4 -0.17 -6.24 0.84
N GLU A 5 1.16 -6.25 0.94
CA GLU A 5 1.87 -6.82 2.07
C GLU A 5 2.55 -5.71 2.84
N ILE A 6 2.21 -5.60 4.12
CA ILE A 6 2.74 -4.56 5.01
C ILE A 6 3.59 -5.24 6.06
N TYR A 7 4.86 -4.84 6.13
CA TYR A 7 5.83 -5.43 7.06
C TYR A 7 6.13 -4.45 8.18
N LYS A 8 6.07 -4.94 9.42
CA LYS A 8 6.42 -4.20 10.63
C LYS A 8 7.72 -4.76 11.22
N LYS A 9 8.52 -3.88 11.80
CA LYS A 9 9.73 -4.23 12.55
C LYS A 9 9.66 -3.54 13.90
N ASN A 10 9.71 -4.33 14.98
CA ASN A 10 9.59 -3.80 16.35
C ASN A 10 8.33 -2.93 16.54
N GLY A 11 7.21 -3.36 15.95
CA GLY A 11 5.93 -2.68 16.08
C GLY A 11 5.74 -1.46 15.17
N SER A 12 6.74 -1.09 14.35
CA SER A 12 6.69 0.06 13.44
C SER A 12 6.64 -0.41 11.99
N TYR A 13 5.86 0.28 11.15
CA TYR A 13 5.82 -0.03 9.72
C TYR A 13 7.20 0.18 9.10
N LYS A 14 7.66 -0.80 8.32
CA LYS A 14 9.00 -0.81 7.72
C LYS A 14 8.97 -0.86 6.20
N GLU A 15 8.10 -1.68 5.64
CA GLU A 15 8.04 -1.90 4.19
C GLU A 15 6.62 -2.19 3.75
N ILE A 16 6.27 -1.72 2.57
CA ILE A 16 4.97 -2.01 1.94
C ILE A 16 5.23 -2.48 0.51
N LYS A 17 4.63 -3.62 0.15
CA LYS A 17 4.69 -4.17 -1.21
C LYS A 17 3.29 -4.30 -1.77
N CYS A 18 3.14 -3.95 -3.04
CA CYS A 18 1.91 -4.16 -3.78
C CYS A 18 2.22 -4.87 -5.09
N SER A 19 1.49 -5.94 -5.39
CA SER A 19 1.68 -6.73 -6.60
C SER A 19 0.35 -7.30 -7.10
N GLY A 20 0.36 -7.75 -8.36
CA GLY A 20 -0.79 -8.39 -8.98
C GLY A 20 -1.77 -7.41 -9.61
N HIS A 21 -2.85 -7.98 -10.11
CA HIS A 21 -3.95 -7.25 -10.76
C HIS A 21 -5.27 -7.70 -10.17
N ALA A 22 -6.24 -6.80 -10.06
CA ALA A 22 -7.55 -7.10 -9.49
C ALA A 22 -8.34 -8.09 -10.36
N MET A 23 -8.18 -8.01 -11.67
CA MET A 23 -8.96 -8.79 -12.63
C MET A 23 -10.46 -8.51 -12.52
N TYR A 24 -10.81 -7.29 -12.14
CA TYR A 24 -12.20 -6.84 -12.05
C TYR A 24 -12.79 -6.55 -13.43
N ASP A 25 -11.96 -5.99 -14.34
CA ASP A 25 -12.32 -5.67 -15.71
C ASP A 25 -11.06 -5.71 -16.58
N ASP A 26 -11.21 -5.45 -17.87
CA ASP A 26 -10.10 -5.39 -18.83
C ASP A 26 -9.10 -4.31 -18.47
N TYR A 27 -7.85 -4.49 -18.90
CA TYR A 27 -6.79 -3.51 -18.73
C TYR A 27 -7.23 -2.13 -19.23
N GLY A 28 -7.02 -1.11 -18.42
CA GLY A 28 -7.42 0.26 -18.69
C GLY A 28 -8.86 0.60 -18.29
N LYS A 29 -9.68 -0.40 -17.91
CA LYS A 29 -11.06 -0.22 -17.44
C LYS A 29 -11.26 -0.73 -16.02
N ASP A 30 -10.23 -1.28 -15.40
CA ASP A 30 -10.33 -1.86 -14.08
C ASP A 30 -10.31 -0.78 -13.00
N ILE A 31 -11.49 -0.43 -12.52
CA ILE A 31 -11.64 0.62 -11.48
C ILE A 31 -11.09 0.17 -10.12
N VAL A 32 -11.02 -1.12 -9.86
CA VAL A 32 -10.43 -1.64 -8.61
C VAL A 32 -8.92 -1.45 -8.64
N CYS A 33 -8.25 -1.80 -9.75
CA CYS A 33 -6.82 -1.53 -9.92
C CYS A 33 -6.52 -0.04 -9.81
N ALA A 34 -7.32 0.80 -10.45
CA ALA A 34 -7.14 2.25 -10.40
C ALA A 34 -7.30 2.79 -8.97
N ALA A 35 -8.33 2.36 -8.26
CA ALA A 35 -8.58 2.79 -6.88
C ALA A 35 -7.44 2.38 -5.94
N VAL A 36 -6.97 1.14 -6.04
CA VAL A 36 -5.86 0.64 -5.22
C VAL A 36 -4.57 1.40 -5.54
N SER A 37 -4.27 1.59 -6.83
CA SER A 37 -3.06 2.30 -7.27
C SER A 37 -3.02 3.73 -6.75
N VAL A 38 -4.11 4.47 -6.87
CA VAL A 38 -4.19 5.85 -6.38
C VAL A 38 -4.02 5.90 -4.86
N THR A 39 -4.68 5.00 -4.14
CA THR A 39 -4.60 4.95 -2.68
C THR A 39 -3.17 4.69 -2.19
N ILE A 40 -2.47 3.74 -2.82
CA ILE A 40 -1.10 3.38 -2.46
C ILE A 40 -0.12 4.48 -2.86
N LEU A 41 -0.18 4.96 -4.09
CA LEU A 41 0.75 5.99 -4.58
C LEU A 41 0.58 7.31 -3.85
N ASN A 42 -0.66 7.68 -3.51
CA ASN A 42 -0.90 8.87 -2.69
C ASN A 42 -0.23 8.75 -1.32
N CYS A 43 -0.32 7.59 -0.68
CA CYS A 43 0.35 7.35 0.60
C CYS A 43 1.88 7.45 0.46
N PHE A 44 2.45 6.80 -0.54
CA PHE A 44 3.91 6.81 -0.76
C PHE A 44 4.43 8.22 -1.03
N ASN A 45 3.75 8.95 -1.91
CA ASN A 45 4.12 10.33 -2.23
C ASN A 45 3.95 11.26 -1.03
N SER A 46 2.91 11.06 -0.23
CA SER A 46 2.67 11.86 0.97
C SER A 46 3.77 11.64 2.03
N ILE A 47 4.19 10.39 2.23
CA ILE A 47 5.28 10.09 3.16
C ILE A 47 6.58 10.76 2.70
N GLU A 48 6.90 10.68 1.41
CA GLU A 48 8.09 11.34 0.85
C GLU A 48 8.04 12.86 1.02
N GLU A 49 6.88 13.47 0.74
CA GLU A 49 6.72 14.92 0.76
C GLU A 49 6.61 15.51 2.17
N PHE A 50 5.88 14.83 3.07
CA PHE A 50 5.47 15.42 4.34
C PHE A 50 6.20 14.88 5.55
N THR A 51 7.04 13.86 5.40
CA THR A 51 7.80 13.25 6.51
C THR A 51 9.26 13.06 6.14
N ASP A 52 10.08 12.75 7.14
CA ASP A 52 11.50 12.41 6.98
C ASP A 52 11.73 10.89 7.03
N ASP A 53 10.69 10.09 6.91
CA ASP A 53 10.76 8.64 7.13
C ASP A 53 10.95 7.81 5.86
N PHE A 54 10.84 8.45 4.70
CA PHE A 54 11.01 7.80 3.40
C PHE A 54 12.48 7.40 3.18
N VAL A 55 12.71 6.15 2.79
CA VAL A 55 14.03 5.67 2.36
C VAL A 55 14.07 5.51 0.85
N SER A 56 13.18 4.71 0.29
CA SER A 56 13.14 4.46 -1.14
C SER A 56 11.78 3.96 -1.58
N SER A 57 11.48 4.15 -2.86
CA SER A 57 10.36 3.47 -3.51
C SER A 57 10.81 2.99 -4.89
N SER A 58 10.20 1.91 -5.35
CA SER A 58 10.54 1.32 -6.65
C SER A 58 9.33 0.62 -7.24
N ILE A 59 9.35 0.54 -8.59
CA ILE A 59 8.43 -0.30 -9.34
C ILE A 59 9.30 -1.19 -10.20
N ASP A 60 9.27 -2.50 -9.94
CA ASP A 60 10.12 -3.47 -10.63
C ASP A 60 9.36 -4.80 -10.77
N ASN A 61 9.33 -5.34 -11.98
CA ASN A 61 8.66 -6.62 -12.28
C ASN A 61 7.21 -6.68 -11.77
N GLY A 62 6.47 -5.58 -11.87
CA GLY A 62 5.08 -5.50 -11.41
C GLY A 62 4.91 -5.40 -9.90
N ILE A 63 6.01 -5.21 -9.16
CA ILE A 63 5.97 -5.01 -7.70
C ILE A 63 6.28 -3.55 -7.39
N THR A 64 5.34 -2.89 -6.72
CA THR A 64 5.54 -1.55 -6.16
C THR A 64 5.96 -1.68 -4.71
N ARG A 65 7.07 -1.05 -4.33
CA ARG A 65 7.65 -1.19 -3.00
C ARG A 65 7.97 0.17 -2.40
N LEU A 66 7.67 0.31 -1.12
CA LEU A 66 8.10 1.44 -0.29
C LEU A 66 8.93 0.91 0.86
N GLU A 67 10.08 1.51 1.10
CA GLU A 67 10.92 1.24 2.26
C GLU A 67 11.00 2.47 3.14
N LEU A 68 10.88 2.28 4.45
CA LEU A 68 10.85 3.32 5.47
C LEU A 68 12.02 3.17 6.44
N LYS A 69 12.34 4.26 7.15
CA LYS A 69 13.27 4.22 8.28
C LYS A 69 12.74 3.31 9.40
N ASP A 70 13.64 2.87 10.26
CA ASP A 70 13.24 2.22 11.51
C ASP A 70 12.53 3.24 12.42
N ASN A 71 11.48 2.80 13.11
CA ASN A 71 10.73 3.62 14.08
C ASN A 71 10.23 4.94 13.46
N ILE A 72 9.29 4.81 12.51
CA ILE A 72 8.72 5.96 11.80
C ILE A 72 7.98 6.91 12.74
N SER A 73 7.81 8.15 12.29
CA SER A 73 7.06 9.19 12.99
C SER A 73 5.56 8.83 13.09
N SER A 74 4.87 9.49 14.02
CA SER A 74 3.41 9.37 14.14
C SER A 74 2.70 9.88 12.88
N ASP A 75 3.25 10.85 12.18
CA ASP A 75 2.67 11.36 10.94
C ASP A 75 2.72 10.31 9.83
N ALA A 76 3.87 9.64 9.65
CA ALA A 76 3.99 8.57 8.67
C ALA A 76 3.08 7.39 9.04
N GLU A 77 3.00 7.03 10.31
CA GLU A 77 2.09 5.98 10.79
C GLU A 77 0.63 6.32 10.48
N LEU A 78 0.21 7.56 10.71
CA LEU A 78 -1.14 8.02 10.39
C LEU A 78 -1.44 7.90 8.90
N LEU A 79 -0.51 8.29 8.03
CA LEU A 79 -0.68 8.17 6.57
C LEU A 79 -0.84 6.71 6.15
N ILE A 80 -0.07 5.80 6.73
CA ILE A 80 -0.18 4.36 6.42
C ILE A 80 -1.50 3.79 6.94
N ASN A 81 -1.90 4.16 8.16
CA ASN A 81 -3.18 3.72 8.71
C ASN A 81 -4.35 4.23 7.86
N SER A 82 -4.26 5.45 7.35
CA SER A 82 -5.24 6.01 6.41
C SER A 82 -5.29 5.22 5.10
N MET A 83 -4.14 4.85 4.56
CA MET A 83 -4.05 4.00 3.36
C MET A 83 -4.74 2.65 3.60
N ILE A 84 -4.45 2.00 4.74
CA ILE A 84 -5.05 0.71 5.09
C ILE A 84 -6.57 0.82 5.21
N LEU A 85 -7.05 1.88 5.83
CA LEU A 85 -8.49 2.16 5.91
C LEU A 85 -9.11 2.25 4.51
N GLY A 86 -8.50 3.01 3.61
CA GLY A 86 -8.97 3.14 2.23
C GLY A 86 -8.97 1.83 1.47
N LEU A 87 -7.91 1.02 1.62
CA LEU A 87 -7.83 -0.30 0.98
C LEU A 87 -8.91 -1.25 1.51
N ASN A 88 -9.18 -1.24 2.81
CA ASN A 88 -10.25 -2.05 3.39
C ASN A 88 -11.63 -1.63 2.90
N GLN A 89 -11.86 -0.34 2.66
CA GLN A 89 -13.10 0.15 2.06
C GLN A 89 -13.26 -0.34 0.62
N ILE A 90 -12.20 -0.32 -0.17
CA ILE A 90 -12.21 -0.87 -1.54
C ILE A 90 -12.56 -2.36 -1.50
N LYS A 91 -11.90 -3.11 -0.63
CA LYS A 91 -12.15 -4.54 -0.46
C LYS A 91 -13.60 -4.83 -0.05
N SER A 92 -14.15 -4.04 0.86
CA SER A 92 -15.53 -4.17 1.31
C SER A 92 -16.54 -3.88 0.19
N ASN A 93 -16.26 -2.86 -0.63
CA ASN A 93 -17.17 -2.43 -1.69
C ASN A 93 -17.15 -3.33 -2.93
N TYR A 94 -15.99 -3.90 -3.27
CA TYR A 94 -15.82 -4.66 -4.52
C TYR A 94 -15.65 -6.17 -4.31
N GLY A 95 -15.19 -6.61 -3.14
CA GLY A 95 -15.10 -8.02 -2.79
C GLY A 95 -13.69 -8.51 -2.51
N LYS A 96 -13.64 -9.58 -1.70
CA LYS A 96 -12.39 -10.19 -1.22
C LYS A 96 -11.56 -10.85 -2.32
N LYS A 97 -12.16 -11.19 -3.43
CA LYS A 97 -11.46 -11.86 -4.54
C LYS A 97 -10.54 -10.95 -5.32
N TYR A 98 -10.65 -9.63 -5.12
CA TYR A 98 -9.86 -8.65 -5.88
C TYR A 98 -8.66 -8.12 -5.13
N LEU A 99 -8.70 -8.12 -3.79
CA LEU A 99 -7.70 -7.47 -2.96
C LEU A 99 -7.46 -8.26 -1.68
N LYS A 100 -6.19 -8.56 -1.42
CA LYS A 100 -5.72 -9.17 -0.18
C LYS A 100 -4.76 -8.20 0.51
N ILE A 101 -4.98 -7.97 1.79
CA ILE A 101 -4.14 -7.11 2.62
C ILE A 101 -3.60 -7.96 3.76
N SER A 102 -2.28 -7.97 3.96
CA SER A 102 -1.66 -8.69 5.07
C SER A 102 -0.67 -7.80 5.79
N VAL A 103 -0.64 -7.91 7.11
CA VAL A 103 0.33 -7.22 7.97
C VAL A 103 1.17 -8.30 8.66
N LYS A 104 2.48 -8.22 8.50
CA LYS A 104 3.42 -9.21 9.03
C LYS A 104 4.48 -8.54 9.87
N GLU A 105 4.81 -9.15 11.00
CA GLU A 105 5.95 -8.75 11.82
C GLU A 105 7.22 -9.45 11.32
N VAL A 106 8.30 -8.71 11.19
CA VAL A 106 9.58 -9.26 10.74
C VAL A 106 10.67 -9.09 11.80
#